data_ebb57e1f14d015417c9d406dedc865e2
#
_entry.id   ebb57e1f14d015417c9d406dedc865e2
#
_cell.length_a   1.000
_cell.length_b   1.000
_cell.length_c   1.000
_cell.angle_alpha   90.00
_cell.angle_beta   90.00
_cell.angle_gamma   90.00
#
_symmetry.space_group_name_H-M   'P 1'
#
loop_
_entity.id
_entity.type
_entity.pdbx_description
1 polymer ?
#
loop_
_entity_poly.entity_id
_entity_poly.type
_entity_poly.pdbx_seq_one_letter_code
_entity_poly.pdbx_strand_id
1 'polypeptide(L)'
;MGEGAWLIAFLIAQRLAELGLAQWNTARLRVGGGVEFGASHYPLMVALHAAWLLGLWMLGHDHPVNPLWLAVLILLQAGRLWVIASLGKRWTTRVIVLPSASTVARGPYRWLRHPNYVVVVFEIAVVPLALGLPLFALIFSLTNAALLAYRIRVENQALAWAALATGNAQKC
;
A
#
# COMPACT_ATOMS: atom_id res chain seq x y z
N MET A 1 24.06 16.78 -1.46
CA MET A 1 23.03 15.74 -1.22
C MET A 1 23.36 14.58 -2.14
N GLY A 2 23.50 13.37 -1.57
CA GLY A 2 23.78 12.16 -2.33
C GLY A 2 22.58 11.70 -3.17
N GLU A 3 22.80 10.75 -4.07
CA GLU A 3 21.72 10.15 -4.89
C GLU A 3 20.62 9.54 -4.00
N GLY A 4 21.01 8.89 -2.89
CA GLY A 4 20.12 8.32 -1.91
C GLY A 4 19.16 9.35 -1.31
N ALA A 5 19.65 10.56 -1.01
CA ALA A 5 18.79 11.62 -0.47
C ALA A 5 17.70 12.03 -1.45
N TRP A 6 18.00 12.14 -2.75
CA TRP A 6 17.00 12.45 -3.77
C TRP A 6 15.97 11.34 -3.93
N LEU A 7 16.42 10.08 -3.93
CA LEU A 7 15.53 8.93 -4.00
C LEU A 7 14.57 8.90 -2.80
N ILE A 8 15.09 9.05 -1.58
CA ILE A 8 14.28 9.02 -0.36
C ILE A 8 13.33 10.22 -0.31
N ALA A 9 13.78 11.42 -0.68
CA ALA A 9 12.92 12.61 -0.76
C ALA A 9 11.76 12.41 -1.75
N PHE A 10 12.02 11.82 -2.92
CA PHE A 10 10.98 11.44 -3.89
C PHE A 10 9.97 10.49 -3.27
N LEU A 11 10.42 9.43 -2.58
CA LEU A 11 9.54 8.44 -1.93
C LEU A 11 8.70 9.08 -0.82
N ILE A 12 9.27 9.98 -0.02
CA ILE A 12 8.53 10.72 1.02
C ILE A 12 7.43 11.56 0.37
N ALA A 13 7.77 12.35 -0.65
CA ALA A 13 6.81 13.19 -1.36
C ALA A 13 5.67 12.35 -1.96
N GLN A 14 6.01 11.23 -2.60
CA GLN A 14 5.04 10.30 -3.15
C GLN A 14 4.11 9.73 -2.06
N ARG A 15 4.64 9.28 -0.91
CA ARG A 15 3.83 8.76 0.19
C ARG A 15 2.89 9.80 0.77
N LEU A 16 3.33 11.04 0.88
CA LEU A 16 2.48 12.15 1.33
C LEU A 16 1.35 12.42 0.33
N ALA A 17 1.63 12.43 -0.97
CA ALA A 17 0.63 12.59 -2.00
C ALA A 17 -0.39 11.43 -2.00
N GLU A 18 0.08 10.18 -1.88
CA GLU A 18 -0.77 9.00 -1.74
C GLU A 18 -1.65 9.06 -0.50
N LEU A 19 -1.11 9.49 0.66
CA LEU A 19 -1.89 9.67 1.88
C LEU A 19 -2.98 10.74 1.71
N GLY A 20 -2.68 11.87 1.07
CA GLY A 20 -3.67 12.90 0.75
C GLY A 20 -4.80 12.37 -0.12
N LEU A 21 -4.46 11.65 -1.20
CA LEU A 21 -5.44 11.00 -2.07
C LEU A 21 -6.27 9.96 -1.31
N ALA A 22 -5.63 9.15 -0.48
CA ALA A 22 -6.32 8.13 0.33
C ALA A 22 -7.28 8.75 1.34
N GLN A 23 -6.90 9.85 1.99
CA GLN A 23 -7.77 10.57 2.93
C GLN A 23 -8.99 11.14 2.21
N TRP A 24 -8.81 11.77 1.04
CA TRP A 24 -9.93 12.26 0.23
C TRP A 24 -10.88 11.13 -0.16
N ASN A 25 -10.35 10.05 -0.71
CA ASN A 25 -11.16 8.89 -1.10
C ASN A 25 -11.87 8.28 0.12
N THR A 26 -11.19 8.18 1.27
CA THR A 26 -11.76 7.69 2.53
C THR A 26 -12.97 8.51 2.97
N ALA A 27 -12.87 9.84 2.95
CA ALA A 27 -13.98 10.72 3.30
C ALA A 27 -15.19 10.49 2.37
N ARG A 28 -14.96 10.38 1.06
CA ARG A 28 -16.01 10.10 0.07
C ARG A 28 -16.64 8.72 0.25
N LEU A 29 -15.85 7.70 0.52
CA LEU A 29 -16.35 6.34 0.75
C LEU A 29 -17.23 6.27 2.00
N ARG A 30 -16.85 6.96 3.09
CA ARG A 30 -17.65 7.03 4.31
C ARG A 30 -18.97 7.73 4.09
N VAL A 31 -19.00 8.86 3.37
CA VAL A 31 -20.26 9.55 3.00
C VAL A 31 -21.14 8.65 2.13
N GLY A 32 -20.54 7.80 1.28
CA GLY A 32 -21.26 6.81 0.46
C GLY A 32 -21.71 5.54 1.19
N GLY A 33 -21.66 5.50 2.54
CA GLY A 33 -22.05 4.34 3.35
C GLY A 33 -20.97 3.27 3.49
N GLY A 34 -19.72 3.62 3.22
CA GLY A 34 -18.58 2.71 3.39
C GLY A 34 -18.31 2.38 4.86
N VAL A 35 -18.17 1.10 5.16
CA VAL A 35 -17.85 0.57 6.49
C VAL A 35 -16.35 0.29 6.58
N GLU A 36 -15.71 0.82 7.62
CA GLU A 36 -14.28 0.60 7.89
C GLU A 36 -14.07 -0.63 8.76
N PHE A 37 -13.14 -1.50 8.36
CA PHE A 37 -12.72 -2.68 9.10
C PHE A 37 -11.28 -2.54 9.58
N GLY A 38 -11.01 -3.06 10.80
CA GLY A 38 -9.66 -3.11 11.34
C GLY A 38 -9.01 -1.74 11.54
N ALA A 39 -9.77 -0.73 11.95
CA ALA A 39 -9.24 0.61 12.20
C ALA A 39 -8.09 0.61 13.22
N SER A 40 -8.07 -0.35 14.16
CA SER A 40 -7.06 -0.46 15.22
C SER A 40 -5.65 -0.79 14.73
N HIS A 41 -5.49 -1.51 13.60
CA HIS A 41 -4.16 -1.84 13.07
C HIS A 41 -3.60 -0.78 12.12
N TYR A 42 -4.43 0.17 11.67
CA TYR A 42 -4.00 1.20 10.75
C TYR A 42 -2.85 2.08 11.27
N PRO A 43 -2.85 2.53 12.55
CA PRO A 43 -1.72 3.28 13.10
C PRO A 43 -0.39 2.50 13.04
N LEU A 44 -0.43 1.18 13.24
CA LEU A 44 0.76 0.32 13.16
C LEU A 44 1.31 0.26 11.73
N MET A 45 0.43 0.21 10.70
CA MET A 45 0.85 0.31 9.30
C MET A 45 1.54 1.64 9.01
N VAL A 46 0.97 2.75 9.49
CA VAL A 46 1.56 4.08 9.31
C VAL A 46 2.91 4.17 10.04
N ALA A 47 2.98 3.68 11.29
CA ALA A 47 4.22 3.70 12.08
C ALA A 47 5.34 2.88 11.41
N LEU A 48 5.02 1.69 10.87
CA LEU A 48 6.00 0.87 10.15
C LEU A 48 6.59 1.61 8.94
N HIS A 49 5.74 2.22 8.11
CA HIS A 49 6.21 2.95 6.92
C HIS A 49 6.97 4.24 7.29
N ALA A 50 6.55 4.94 8.34
CA ALA A 50 7.26 6.11 8.84
C ALA A 50 8.65 5.72 9.39
N ALA A 51 8.74 4.65 10.18
CA ALA A 51 10.01 4.13 10.68
C ALA A 51 10.92 3.65 9.54
N TRP A 52 10.35 3.01 8.51
CA TRP A 52 11.08 2.60 7.32
C TRP A 52 11.67 3.81 6.57
N LEU A 53 10.88 4.85 6.30
CA LEU A 53 11.37 6.07 5.63
C LEU A 53 12.41 6.82 6.48
N LEU A 54 12.18 6.92 7.78
CA LEU A 54 13.13 7.55 8.72
C LEU A 54 14.45 6.77 8.76
N GLY A 55 14.39 5.45 8.88
CA GLY A 55 15.58 4.60 8.88
C GLY A 55 16.35 4.67 7.55
N LEU A 56 15.65 4.69 6.41
CA LEU A 56 16.28 4.92 5.11
C LEU A 56 17.00 6.27 5.06
N TRP A 57 16.37 7.32 5.58
CA TRP A 57 17.00 8.64 5.64
C TRP A 57 18.24 8.62 6.52
N MET A 58 18.16 8.05 7.72
CA MET A 58 19.30 8.01 8.66
C MET A 58 20.48 7.17 8.16
N LEU A 59 20.22 6.10 7.42
CA LEU A 59 21.23 5.13 7.03
C LEU A 59 21.68 5.24 5.57
N GLY A 60 20.83 5.76 4.68
CA GLY A 60 21.03 5.66 3.24
C GLY A 60 21.10 6.97 2.47
N HIS A 61 20.91 8.14 3.09
CA HIS A 61 20.82 9.40 2.38
C HIS A 61 22.10 9.79 1.61
N ASP A 62 23.28 9.36 2.08
CA ASP A 62 24.58 9.62 1.43
C ASP A 62 25.06 8.46 0.54
N HIS A 63 24.31 7.35 0.48
CA HIS A 63 24.67 6.18 -0.31
C HIS A 63 24.43 6.41 -1.81
N PRO A 64 25.26 5.85 -2.69
CA PRO A 64 24.97 5.77 -4.11
C PRO A 64 23.79 4.86 -4.36
N VAL A 65 23.05 5.11 -5.44
CA VAL A 65 21.89 4.29 -5.83
C VAL A 65 22.31 3.25 -6.84
N ASN A 66 22.11 1.99 -6.54
CA ASN A 66 22.37 0.89 -7.47
C ASN A 66 21.40 0.94 -8.65
N PRO A 67 21.88 1.06 -9.92
CA PRO A 67 21.03 1.28 -11.09
C PRO A 67 20.12 0.09 -11.40
N LEU A 68 20.52 -1.15 -11.08
CA LEU A 68 19.70 -2.33 -11.30
C LEU A 68 18.44 -2.29 -10.41
N TRP A 69 18.63 -2.04 -9.11
CA TRP A 69 17.51 -1.94 -8.18
C TRP A 69 16.65 -0.69 -8.44
N LEU A 70 17.25 0.39 -8.92
CA LEU A 70 16.50 1.57 -9.38
C LEU A 70 15.59 1.24 -10.56
N ALA A 71 16.07 0.47 -11.55
CA ALA A 71 15.25 0.02 -12.67
C ALA A 71 14.06 -0.84 -12.19
N VAL A 72 14.29 -1.77 -11.25
CA VAL A 72 13.22 -2.55 -10.63
C VAL A 72 12.22 -1.64 -9.91
N LEU A 73 12.70 -0.65 -9.16
CA LEU A 73 11.83 0.31 -8.48
C LEU A 73 10.96 1.10 -9.45
N ILE A 74 11.51 1.55 -10.58
CA ILE A 74 10.72 2.24 -11.62
C ILE A 74 9.58 1.36 -12.13
N LEU A 75 9.82 0.07 -12.37
CA LEU A 75 8.77 -0.88 -12.76
C LEU A 75 7.70 -1.04 -11.66
N LEU A 76 8.12 -1.08 -10.39
CA LEU A 76 7.19 -1.14 -9.26
C LEU A 76 6.35 0.14 -9.16
N GLN A 77 6.92 1.30 -9.43
CA GLN A 77 6.17 2.57 -9.47
C GLN A 77 5.15 2.60 -10.59
N ALA A 78 5.48 2.09 -11.78
CA ALA A 78 4.51 1.93 -12.85
C ALA A 78 3.35 0.99 -12.45
N GLY A 79 3.67 -0.14 -11.80
CA GLY A 79 2.68 -1.06 -11.23
C GLY A 79 1.79 -0.39 -10.17
N ARG A 80 2.37 0.44 -9.30
CA ARG A 80 1.63 1.21 -8.30
C ARG A 80 0.65 2.19 -8.93
N LEU A 81 1.10 2.96 -9.91
CA LEU A 81 0.22 3.89 -10.63
C LEU A 81 -0.93 3.14 -11.32
N TRP A 82 -0.64 1.97 -11.91
CA TRP A 82 -1.67 1.13 -12.52
C TRP A 82 -2.70 0.63 -11.50
N VAL A 83 -2.26 0.22 -10.30
CA VAL A 83 -3.15 -0.17 -9.19
C VAL A 83 -4.05 1.01 -8.78
N ILE A 84 -3.44 2.18 -8.52
CA ILE A 84 -4.17 3.38 -8.09
C ILE A 84 -5.19 3.80 -9.15
N ALA A 85 -4.80 3.85 -10.42
CA ALA A 85 -5.68 4.19 -11.54
C ALA A 85 -6.83 3.18 -11.69
N SER A 86 -6.56 1.89 -11.46
CA SER A 86 -7.59 0.84 -11.56
C SER A 86 -8.65 0.93 -10.46
N LEU A 87 -8.29 1.30 -9.25
CA LEU A 87 -9.25 1.52 -8.15
C LEU A 87 -9.89 2.92 -8.20
N GLY A 88 -9.15 3.91 -8.69
CA GLY A 88 -9.61 5.30 -8.76
C GLY A 88 -10.14 5.80 -7.40
N LYS A 89 -11.39 6.21 -7.37
CA LYS A 89 -12.06 6.75 -6.16
C LYS A 89 -12.21 5.74 -5.00
N ARG A 90 -12.00 4.45 -5.25
CA ARG A 90 -12.02 3.39 -4.23
C ARG A 90 -10.66 3.11 -3.62
N TRP A 91 -9.59 3.67 -4.19
CA TRP A 91 -8.25 3.48 -3.65
C TRP A 91 -8.10 4.21 -2.30
N THR A 92 -7.74 3.47 -1.27
CA THR A 92 -7.53 3.98 0.09
C THR A 92 -6.47 3.14 0.81
N THR A 93 -5.80 3.74 1.79
CA THR A 93 -4.86 3.04 2.68
C THR A 93 -5.57 2.32 3.83
N ARG A 94 -6.87 2.54 4.01
CA ARG A 94 -7.73 1.86 5.00
C ARG A 94 -8.50 0.70 4.34
N VAL A 95 -9.01 -0.22 5.15
CA VAL A 95 -9.92 -1.26 4.66
C VAL A 95 -11.34 -0.73 4.78
N ILE A 96 -11.88 -0.21 3.66
CA ILE A 96 -13.25 0.32 3.60
C ILE A 96 -14.00 -0.43 2.51
N VAL A 97 -15.16 -0.96 2.86
CA VAL A 97 -16.02 -1.73 1.95
C VAL A 97 -17.38 -1.07 1.84
N LEU A 98 -17.88 -0.96 0.62
CA LEU A 98 -19.24 -0.51 0.32
C LEU A 98 -20.15 -1.75 0.17
N PRO A 99 -21.18 -1.93 1.00
CA PRO A 99 -22.03 -3.13 0.98
C PRO A 99 -22.73 -3.38 -0.37
N SER A 100 -23.04 -2.30 -1.10
CA SER A 100 -23.77 -2.36 -2.38
C SER A 100 -22.88 -2.35 -3.62
N ALA A 101 -21.55 -2.33 -3.45
CA ALA A 101 -20.64 -2.18 -4.58
C ALA A 101 -19.98 -3.49 -4.97
N SER A 102 -20.06 -3.85 -6.26
CA SER A 102 -19.29 -4.96 -6.83
C SER A 102 -17.77 -4.78 -6.62
N THR A 103 -17.06 -5.87 -6.48
CA THR A 103 -15.59 -5.88 -6.45
C THR A 103 -15.02 -5.36 -7.78
N VAL A 104 -13.89 -4.66 -7.70
CA VAL A 104 -13.22 -4.15 -8.91
C VAL A 104 -12.48 -5.30 -9.59
N ALA A 105 -12.88 -5.64 -10.82
CA ALA A 105 -12.30 -6.71 -11.64
C ALA A 105 -11.60 -6.14 -12.89
N ARG A 106 -10.92 -4.99 -12.79
CA ARG A 106 -10.20 -4.36 -13.91
C ARG A 106 -8.72 -4.12 -13.58
N GLY A 107 -7.92 -3.91 -14.63
CA GLY A 107 -6.48 -3.73 -14.48
C GLY A 107 -5.83 -4.94 -13.82
N PRO A 108 -4.87 -4.77 -12.89
CA PRO A 108 -4.18 -5.88 -12.23
C PRO A 108 -5.10 -6.73 -11.34
N TYR A 109 -6.27 -6.21 -10.94
CA TYR A 109 -7.29 -6.92 -10.15
C TYR A 109 -7.99 -8.06 -10.90
N ARG A 110 -7.77 -8.17 -12.23
CA ARG A 110 -8.24 -9.32 -13.03
C ARG A 110 -7.46 -10.60 -12.75
N TRP A 111 -6.17 -10.44 -12.36
CA TRP A 111 -5.25 -11.58 -12.17
C TRP A 111 -4.85 -11.77 -10.70
N LEU A 112 -4.79 -10.68 -9.94
CA LEU A 112 -4.36 -10.70 -8.54
C LEU A 112 -5.47 -10.15 -7.64
N ARG A 113 -5.70 -10.82 -6.50
CA ARG A 113 -6.69 -10.33 -5.51
C ARG A 113 -6.19 -9.06 -4.79
N HIS A 114 -4.88 -8.98 -4.55
CA HIS A 114 -4.25 -7.91 -3.76
C HIS A 114 -3.01 -7.35 -4.47
N PRO A 115 -3.13 -6.77 -5.69
CA PRO A 115 -1.96 -6.30 -6.45
C PRO A 115 -1.20 -5.16 -5.76
N ASN A 116 -1.91 -4.32 -4.99
CA ASN A 116 -1.26 -3.25 -4.21
C ASN A 116 -0.30 -3.82 -3.15
N TYR A 117 -0.64 -4.95 -2.54
CA TYR A 117 0.23 -5.57 -1.53
C TYR A 117 1.48 -6.19 -2.13
N VAL A 118 1.37 -6.73 -3.34
CA VAL A 118 2.53 -7.22 -4.09
C VAL A 118 3.52 -6.07 -4.32
N VAL A 119 3.04 -4.92 -4.79
CA VAL A 119 3.90 -3.73 -4.98
C VAL A 119 4.55 -3.32 -3.67
N VAL A 120 3.80 -3.22 -2.56
CA VAL A 120 4.33 -2.82 -1.24
C VAL A 120 5.41 -3.78 -0.75
N VAL A 121 5.18 -5.10 -0.87
CA VAL A 121 6.17 -6.11 -0.44
C VAL A 121 7.50 -5.92 -1.18
N PHE A 122 7.44 -5.75 -2.49
CA PHE A 122 8.67 -5.55 -3.28
C PHE A 122 9.32 -4.20 -3.02
N GLU A 123 8.58 -3.11 -2.85
CA GLU A 123 9.17 -1.81 -2.56
C GLU A 123 9.91 -1.76 -1.22
N ILE A 124 9.32 -2.38 -0.17
CA ILE A 124 9.95 -2.45 1.17
C ILE A 124 11.32 -3.14 1.09
N ALA A 125 11.49 -4.12 0.20
CA ALA A 125 12.76 -4.81 -0.01
C ALA A 125 13.69 -4.06 -0.98
N VAL A 126 13.18 -3.64 -2.14
CA VAL A 126 13.97 -3.11 -3.26
C VAL A 126 14.63 -1.76 -2.93
N VAL A 127 13.92 -0.86 -2.23
CA VAL A 127 14.47 0.46 -1.92
C VAL A 127 15.72 0.39 -1.05
N PRO A 128 15.73 -0.32 0.10
CA PRO A 128 16.96 -0.44 0.88
C PRO A 128 18.07 -1.22 0.14
N LEU A 129 17.70 -2.21 -0.72
CA LEU A 129 18.69 -2.88 -1.56
C LEU A 129 19.33 -1.94 -2.57
N ALA A 130 18.57 -1.00 -3.12
CA ALA A 130 19.08 0.04 -4.01
C ALA A 130 20.11 0.96 -3.31
N LEU A 131 19.99 1.11 -2.00
CA LEU A 131 20.88 1.90 -1.15
C LEU A 131 21.97 1.05 -0.47
N GLY A 132 22.11 -0.25 -0.82
CA GLY A 132 23.12 -1.13 -0.24
C GLY A 132 22.87 -1.51 1.24
N LEU A 133 21.61 -1.54 1.67
CA LEU A 133 21.20 -1.83 3.05
C LEU A 133 20.46 -3.18 3.17
N PRO A 134 21.11 -4.34 2.91
CA PRO A 134 20.42 -5.63 2.82
C PRO A 134 19.82 -6.11 4.15
N LEU A 135 20.47 -5.85 5.28
CA LEU A 135 19.95 -6.23 6.60
C LEU A 135 18.69 -5.42 6.93
N PHE A 136 18.69 -4.13 6.61
CA PHE A 136 17.51 -3.27 6.77
C PHE A 136 16.36 -3.76 5.89
N ALA A 137 16.63 -4.13 4.63
CA ALA A 137 15.67 -4.73 3.73
C ALA A 137 15.04 -5.99 4.34
N LEU A 138 15.86 -6.89 4.89
CA LEU A 138 15.38 -8.14 5.49
C LEU A 138 14.46 -7.88 6.70
N ILE A 139 14.89 -7.03 7.64
CA ILE A 139 14.12 -6.72 8.87
C ILE A 139 12.76 -6.13 8.51
N PHE A 140 12.74 -5.10 7.66
CA PHE A 140 11.49 -4.44 7.30
C PHE A 140 10.60 -5.31 6.40
N SER A 141 11.16 -6.16 5.54
CA SER A 141 10.39 -7.12 4.75
C SER A 141 9.67 -8.15 5.62
N LEU A 142 10.35 -8.73 6.62
CA LEU A 142 9.74 -9.69 7.54
C LEU A 142 8.65 -9.04 8.39
N THR A 143 8.91 -7.85 8.94
CA THR A 143 7.95 -7.11 9.74
C THR A 143 6.72 -6.70 8.92
N ASN A 144 6.94 -6.21 7.69
CA ASN A 144 5.87 -5.86 6.77
C ASN A 144 5.05 -7.10 6.37
N ALA A 145 5.70 -8.24 6.10
CA ALA A 145 5.01 -9.48 5.74
C ALA A 145 4.07 -9.94 6.86
N ALA A 146 4.52 -9.90 8.12
CA ALA A 146 3.68 -10.25 9.28
C ALA A 146 2.44 -9.34 9.39
N LEU A 147 2.65 -8.02 9.29
CA LEU A 147 1.58 -7.03 9.38
C LEU A 147 0.61 -7.13 8.18
N LEU A 148 1.15 -7.40 6.99
CA LEU A 148 0.36 -7.55 5.77
C LEU A 148 -0.48 -8.82 5.80
N ALA A 149 0.05 -9.93 6.34
CA ALA A 149 -0.72 -11.16 6.52
C ALA A 149 -1.94 -10.95 7.44
N TYR A 150 -1.78 -10.17 8.51
CA TYR A 150 -2.89 -9.77 9.36
C TYR A 150 -3.90 -8.90 8.58
N ARG A 151 -3.42 -7.90 7.85
CA ARG A 151 -4.27 -7.01 7.05
C ARG A 151 -5.08 -7.74 5.99
N ILE A 152 -4.49 -8.72 5.29
CA ILE A 152 -5.19 -9.55 4.29
C ILE A 152 -6.33 -10.34 4.94
N ARG A 153 -6.15 -10.86 6.15
CA ARG A 153 -7.22 -11.55 6.89
C ARG A 153 -8.38 -10.61 7.17
N VAL A 154 -8.10 -9.40 7.66
CA VAL A 154 -9.11 -8.38 7.95
C VAL A 154 -9.87 -7.98 6.67
N GLU A 155 -9.15 -7.76 5.57
CA GLU A 155 -9.77 -7.40 4.29
C GLU A 155 -10.64 -8.52 3.73
N ASN A 156 -10.19 -9.78 3.82
CA ASN A 156 -10.99 -10.93 3.40
C ASN A 156 -12.29 -11.06 4.22
N GLN A 157 -12.24 -10.81 5.53
CA GLN A 157 -13.43 -10.77 6.38
C GLN A 157 -14.38 -9.65 5.98
N ALA A 158 -13.86 -8.46 5.70
CA ALA A 158 -14.64 -7.31 5.24
C ALA A 158 -15.35 -7.58 3.90
N LEU A 159 -14.64 -8.22 2.96
CA LEU A 159 -15.21 -8.59 1.66
C LEU A 159 -16.28 -9.68 1.79
N ALA A 160 -16.07 -10.68 2.66
CA ALA A 160 -17.07 -11.71 2.95
C ALA A 160 -18.34 -11.11 3.57
N TRP A 161 -18.19 -10.19 4.52
CA TRP A 161 -19.32 -9.46 5.11
C TRP A 161 -20.11 -8.68 4.05
N ALA A 162 -19.44 -7.98 3.15
CA ALA A 162 -20.10 -7.22 2.09
C ALA A 162 -20.88 -8.12 1.11
N ALA A 163 -20.33 -9.28 0.77
CA ALA A 163 -21.01 -10.25 -0.09
C ALA A 163 -22.30 -10.78 0.54
N LEU A 164 -22.32 -11.04 1.85
CA LEU A 164 -23.52 -11.46 2.59
C LEU A 164 -24.57 -10.34 2.65
N ALA A 165 -24.14 -9.10 2.88
CA ALA A 165 -25.04 -7.94 2.90
C ALA A 165 -25.73 -7.73 1.54
N THR A 166 -25.02 -7.94 0.42
CA THR A 166 -25.59 -7.83 -0.94
C THR A 166 -26.54 -9.00 -1.23
N GLY A 167 -26.24 -10.22 -0.81
CA GLY A 167 -27.08 -11.41 -1.01
C GLY A 167 -28.41 -11.33 -0.25
N ASN A 168 -28.44 -10.68 0.91
CA ASN A 168 -29.66 -10.46 1.67
C ASN A 168 -30.55 -9.33 1.08
N ALA A 169 -29.94 -8.33 0.44
CA ALA A 169 -30.69 -7.25 -0.22
C ALA A 169 -31.42 -7.70 -1.50
N GLN A 170 -31.02 -8.82 -2.12
CA GLN A 170 -31.69 -9.40 -3.29
C GLN A 170 -32.85 -10.36 -2.95
N LYS A 171 -33.07 -10.67 -1.66
CA LYS A 171 -34.14 -11.57 -1.19
C LYS A 171 -35.34 -10.85 -0.60
N CYS A 172 -35.32 -9.51 -0.51
CA CYS A 172 -36.45 -8.63 -0.14
C CYS A 172 -36.95 -7.90 -1.37
#